data_c87cfd2b364671b4d902fec1ce590934
#
_entry.id   c87cfd2b364671b4d902fec1ce590934
#
_cell.length_a   1.000
_cell.length_b   1.000
_cell.length_c   1.000
_cell.angle_alpha   90.00
_cell.angle_beta   90.00
_cell.angle_gamma   90.00
#
_symmetry.space_group_name_H-M   'P 1'
#
loop_
_entity.id
_entity.type
_entity.pdbx_description
1 polymer ?
#
loop_
_entity_poly.entity_id
_entity_poly.type
_entity_poly.pdbx_seq_one_letter_code
_entity_poly.pdbx_strand_id
1 'polypeptide(L)'
;WADHYWSLLCAAAMVGMGSSVFHPDSSRIARIASGGRHGLAQSIFQVGGNAGSAAGPLLAAYVVLPRGQGSVAWFSLAALLAMSLLWWVGGWAHGQLLSRRRAIGHAAAPHAALPRQKVMMAIAVLGILVFSKYIYMASLTSYYTFYLMQSFGLTIQEAQVYLFLFLGAVAVGTVVGGP
;
A
#
# COMPACT_ATOMS: atom_id res chain seq x y z
N TRP A 1 10.56 23.21 -2.52
CA TRP A 1 11.41 22.71 -3.60
C TRP A 1 10.63 22.36 -4.87
N ALA A 2 9.30 22.34 -4.87
CA ALA A 2 8.47 22.12 -6.04
C ALA A 2 7.73 23.43 -6.39
N ASP A 3 8.49 24.42 -6.88
CA ASP A 3 7.94 25.73 -7.24
C ASP A 3 7.15 25.69 -8.57
N HIS A 4 7.21 24.56 -9.27
CA HIS A 4 6.53 24.35 -10.54
C HIS A 4 5.63 23.12 -10.51
N TYR A 5 4.44 23.23 -11.10
CA TYR A 5 3.49 22.12 -11.26
C TYR A 5 4.12 20.87 -11.88
N TRP A 6 4.98 21.03 -12.87
CA TRP A 6 5.65 19.93 -13.57
C TRP A 6 6.62 19.16 -12.68
N SER A 7 7.34 19.80 -11.75
CA SER A 7 8.22 19.11 -10.80
C SER A 7 7.42 18.28 -9.81
N LEU A 8 6.26 18.77 -9.37
CA LEU A 8 5.35 18.01 -8.52
C LEU A 8 4.78 16.80 -9.26
N LEU A 9 4.39 16.96 -10.52
CA LEU A 9 3.88 15.86 -11.34
C LEU A 9 4.93 14.78 -11.59
N CYS A 10 6.18 15.18 -11.89
CA CYS A 10 7.30 14.24 -12.04
C CYS A 10 7.58 13.49 -10.74
N ALA A 11 7.58 14.17 -9.59
CA ALA A 11 7.77 13.53 -8.29
C ALA A 11 6.66 12.52 -8.00
N ALA A 12 5.41 12.88 -8.24
CA ALA A 12 4.27 11.98 -8.08
C ALA A 12 4.35 10.75 -9.02
N ALA A 13 4.77 10.96 -10.26
CA ALA A 13 5.00 9.87 -11.22
C ALA A 13 6.10 8.91 -10.74
N MET A 14 7.22 9.42 -10.22
CA MET A 14 8.30 8.60 -9.66
C MET A 14 7.84 7.76 -8.46
N VAL A 15 7.05 8.36 -7.55
CA VAL A 15 6.45 7.64 -6.42
C VAL A 15 5.52 6.53 -6.92
N GLY A 16 4.68 6.81 -7.92
CA GLY A 16 3.79 5.84 -8.54
C GLY A 16 4.54 4.68 -9.18
N MET A 17 5.62 4.96 -9.91
CA MET A 17 6.50 3.93 -10.51
C MET A 17 7.15 3.06 -9.42
N GLY A 18 7.69 3.66 -8.36
CA GLY A 18 8.25 2.91 -7.22
C GLY A 18 7.19 2.02 -6.55
N SER A 19 6.00 2.54 -6.33
CA SER A 19 4.89 1.81 -5.72
C SER A 19 4.42 0.63 -6.59
N SER A 20 4.40 0.78 -7.92
CA SER A 20 3.98 -0.27 -8.85
C SER A 20 4.88 -1.51 -8.81
N VAL A 21 6.17 -1.34 -8.54
CA VAL A 21 7.15 -2.43 -8.37
C VAL A 21 7.12 -2.97 -6.95
N PHE A 22 7.03 -2.07 -5.96
CA PHE A 22 7.08 -2.44 -4.55
C PHE A 22 5.94 -3.36 -4.12
N HIS A 23 4.70 -3.08 -4.52
CA HIS A 23 3.52 -3.81 -4.05
C HIS A 23 3.53 -5.30 -4.43
N PRO A 24 3.75 -5.70 -5.69
CA PRO A 24 3.77 -7.11 -6.07
C PRO A 24 4.95 -7.86 -5.44
N ASP A 25 6.13 -7.25 -5.38
CA ASP A 25 7.31 -7.90 -4.81
C ASP A 25 7.18 -8.09 -3.29
N SER A 26 6.72 -7.09 -2.56
CA SER A 26 6.51 -7.18 -1.11
C SER A 26 5.41 -8.19 -0.76
N SER A 27 4.31 -8.22 -1.52
CA SER A 27 3.25 -9.22 -1.38
C SER A 27 3.78 -10.65 -1.61
N ARG A 28 4.64 -10.83 -2.62
CA ARG A 28 5.31 -12.11 -2.89
C ARG A 28 6.23 -12.54 -1.75
N ILE A 29 7.00 -11.61 -1.20
CA ILE A 29 7.90 -11.87 -0.06
C ILE A 29 7.09 -12.25 1.19
N ALA A 30 6.01 -11.52 1.49
CA ALA A 30 5.09 -11.84 2.58
C ALA A 30 4.53 -13.28 2.44
N ARG A 31 4.15 -13.66 1.22
CA ARG A 31 3.69 -15.01 0.92
C ARG A 31 4.76 -16.08 1.12
N ILE A 32 6.02 -15.79 0.78
CA ILE A 32 7.15 -16.71 1.01
C ILE A 32 7.41 -16.88 2.51
N ALA A 33 7.35 -15.79 3.27
CA ALA A 33 7.56 -15.78 4.72
C ALA A 33 6.43 -16.44 5.51
N SER A 34 5.26 -16.65 4.91
CA SER A 34 4.03 -17.09 5.59
C SER A 34 4.04 -18.51 6.17
N GLY A 35 5.00 -19.35 5.77
CA GLY A 35 5.01 -20.75 6.19
C GLY A 35 3.74 -21.55 5.81
N GLY A 36 3.03 -21.13 4.75
CA GLY A 36 1.76 -21.72 4.28
C GLY A 36 0.50 -20.94 4.69
N ARG A 37 0.59 -20.04 5.67
CA ARG A 37 -0.53 -19.18 6.11
C ARG A 37 -0.66 -17.94 5.21
N HIS A 38 -0.96 -18.14 3.93
CA HIS A 38 -0.93 -17.08 2.92
C HIS A 38 -1.93 -15.96 3.19
N GLY A 39 -3.13 -16.28 3.68
CA GLY A 39 -4.17 -15.30 4.03
C GLY A 39 -3.69 -14.34 5.13
N LEU A 40 -3.21 -14.90 6.24
CA LEU A 40 -2.70 -14.11 7.37
C LEU A 40 -1.53 -13.19 6.96
N ALA A 41 -0.57 -13.70 6.20
CA ALA A 41 0.57 -12.90 5.77
C ALA A 41 0.14 -11.76 4.85
N GLN A 42 -0.82 -12.02 3.96
CA GLN A 42 -1.36 -10.99 3.08
C GLN A 42 -2.16 -9.93 3.84
N SER A 43 -2.92 -10.35 4.87
CA SER A 43 -3.65 -9.41 5.74
C SER A 43 -2.70 -8.50 6.51
N ILE A 44 -1.66 -9.05 7.13
CA ILE A 44 -0.64 -8.26 7.85
C ILE A 44 0.05 -7.27 6.91
N PHE A 45 0.41 -7.69 5.70
CA PHE A 45 0.98 -6.81 4.69
C PHE A 45 0.04 -5.66 4.33
N GLN A 46 -1.25 -5.97 4.08
CA GLN A 46 -2.28 -4.99 3.74
C GLN A 46 -2.54 -4.00 4.89
N VAL A 47 -2.52 -4.50 6.14
CA VAL A 47 -2.67 -3.66 7.34
C VAL A 47 -1.55 -2.63 7.44
N GLY A 48 -0.30 -3.01 7.13
CA GLY A 48 0.82 -2.08 7.10
C GLY A 48 0.59 -0.93 6.10
N GLY A 49 0.11 -1.25 4.89
CA GLY A 49 -0.23 -0.25 3.89
C GLY A 49 -1.40 0.66 4.30
N ASN A 50 -2.48 0.07 4.82
CA ASN A 50 -3.66 0.81 5.26
C ASN A 50 -3.34 1.69 6.48
N ALA A 51 -2.56 1.20 7.45
CA ALA A 51 -2.11 1.98 8.60
C ALA A 51 -1.22 3.16 8.19
N GLY A 52 -0.32 2.96 7.23
CA GLY A 52 0.49 4.03 6.65
C GLY A 52 -0.39 5.10 5.97
N SER A 53 -1.37 4.67 5.19
CA SER A 53 -2.33 5.57 4.53
C SER A 53 -3.19 6.34 5.55
N ALA A 54 -3.58 5.70 6.65
CA ALA A 54 -4.31 6.37 7.73
C ALA A 54 -3.44 7.38 8.49
N ALA A 55 -2.17 7.05 8.76
CA ALA A 55 -1.25 7.95 9.45
C ALA A 55 -0.95 9.24 8.65
N GLY A 56 -1.02 9.20 7.31
CA GLY A 56 -0.75 10.34 6.44
C GLY A 56 -1.52 11.61 6.81
N PRO A 57 -2.86 11.59 6.83
CA PRO A 57 -3.69 12.72 7.25
C PRO A 57 -3.38 13.22 8.66
N LEU A 58 -3.13 12.31 9.60
CA LEU A 58 -2.78 12.65 10.97
C LEU A 58 -1.44 13.42 11.03
N LEU A 59 -0.44 12.94 10.31
CA LEU A 59 0.86 13.61 10.21
C LEU A 59 0.73 14.97 9.50
N ALA A 60 -0.13 15.07 8.48
CA ALA A 60 -0.42 16.34 7.84
C ALA A 60 -1.04 17.34 8.83
N ALA A 61 -2.01 16.92 9.65
CA ALA A 61 -2.68 17.77 10.62
C ALA A 61 -1.75 18.30 11.73
N TYR A 62 -0.89 17.45 12.27
CA TYR A 62 -0.10 17.78 13.45
C TYR A 62 1.36 18.14 13.16
N VAL A 63 1.89 17.78 12.01
CA VAL A 63 3.28 18.08 11.65
C VAL A 63 3.36 19.11 10.53
N VAL A 64 2.64 18.89 9.43
CA VAL A 64 2.79 19.75 8.24
C VAL A 64 2.04 21.08 8.41
N LEU A 65 0.80 21.07 8.88
CA LEU A 65 -0.01 22.28 9.06
C LEU A 65 0.68 23.29 10.00
N PRO A 66 1.15 22.89 11.21
CA PRO A 66 1.77 23.86 12.12
C PRO A 66 3.19 24.30 11.71
N ARG A 67 3.96 23.43 11.04
CA ARG A 67 5.38 23.69 10.69
C ARG A 67 5.60 24.14 9.27
N GLY A 68 4.55 24.14 8.45
CA GLY A 68 4.63 24.49 7.03
C GLY A 68 5.15 23.37 6.13
N GLN A 69 5.09 23.59 4.83
CA GLN A 69 5.42 22.59 3.80
C GLN A 69 6.86 22.07 3.89
N GLY A 70 7.81 22.87 4.38
CA GLY A 70 9.20 22.44 4.55
C GLY A 70 9.37 21.24 5.49
N SER A 71 8.43 21.03 6.42
CA SER A 71 8.47 19.90 7.35
C SER A 71 8.26 18.54 6.66
N VAL A 72 7.72 18.53 5.44
CA VAL A 72 7.59 17.31 4.62
C VAL A 72 8.96 16.67 4.36
N ALA A 73 10.03 17.46 4.31
CA ALA A 73 11.39 16.93 4.15
C ALA A 73 11.81 15.95 5.26
N TRP A 74 11.27 16.06 6.46
CA TRP A 74 11.57 15.12 7.55
C TRP A 74 11.08 13.69 7.26
N PHE A 75 10.04 13.54 6.44
CA PHE A 75 9.56 12.21 6.03
C PHE A 75 10.55 11.47 5.11
N SER A 76 11.52 12.18 4.52
CA SER A 76 12.60 11.54 3.77
C SER A 76 13.46 10.62 4.66
N LEU A 77 13.59 10.92 5.96
CA LEU A 77 14.28 10.04 6.91
C LEU A 77 13.54 8.71 7.08
N ALA A 78 12.20 8.77 7.15
CA ALA A 78 11.39 7.55 7.20
C ALA A 78 11.50 6.74 5.88
N ALA A 79 11.59 7.43 4.74
CA ALA A 79 11.81 6.79 3.46
C ALA A 79 13.19 6.11 3.38
N LEU A 80 14.25 6.74 3.89
CA LEU A 80 15.60 6.16 3.97
C LEU A 80 15.62 4.94 4.90
N LEU A 81 14.94 5.01 6.04
CA LEU A 81 14.78 3.88 6.95
C LEU A 81 14.05 2.72 6.25
N ALA A 82 12.95 3.00 5.57
CA ALA A 82 12.21 1.99 4.82
C ALA A 82 13.08 1.35 3.71
N MET A 83 13.89 2.15 3.01
CA MET A 83 14.80 1.68 1.98
C MET A 83 15.87 0.73 2.55
N SER A 84 16.46 1.07 3.70
CA SER A 84 17.44 0.21 4.38
C SER A 84 16.82 -1.11 4.86
N LEU A 85 15.62 -1.06 5.41
CA LEU A 85 14.87 -2.27 5.81
C LEU A 85 14.54 -3.16 4.60
N LEU A 86 14.11 -2.56 3.49
CA LEU A 86 13.81 -3.29 2.25
C LEU A 86 15.07 -3.92 1.64
N TRP A 87 16.20 -3.24 1.71
CA TRP A 87 17.49 -3.81 1.28
C TRP A 87 17.84 -5.07 2.07
N TRP A 88 17.71 -5.00 3.39
CA TRP A 88 17.97 -6.14 4.27
C TRP A 88 17.00 -7.30 4.03
N VAL A 89 15.69 -7.02 3.97
CA VAL A 89 14.64 -8.03 3.68
C VAL A 89 14.81 -8.62 2.28
N GLY A 90 15.19 -7.82 1.29
CA GLY A 90 15.46 -8.27 -0.07
C GLY A 90 16.59 -9.27 -0.16
N GLY A 91 17.68 -9.04 0.59
CA GLY A 91 18.80 -9.99 0.71
C GLY A 91 18.37 -11.33 1.30
N TRP A 92 17.59 -11.31 2.39
CA TRP A 92 17.01 -12.52 2.99
C TRP A 92 16.09 -13.26 2.01
N ALA A 93 15.17 -12.55 1.36
CA ALA A 93 14.22 -13.13 0.42
C ALA A 93 14.91 -13.77 -0.80
N HIS A 94 16.00 -13.16 -1.30
CA HIS A 94 16.80 -13.72 -2.38
C HIS A 94 17.39 -15.09 -2.00
N GLY A 95 17.94 -15.20 -0.81
CA GLY A 95 18.46 -16.50 -0.26
C GLY A 95 17.37 -17.57 -0.18
N GLN A 96 16.18 -17.21 0.29
CA GLN A 96 15.04 -18.14 0.39
C GLN A 96 14.54 -18.59 -1.00
N LEU A 97 14.50 -17.67 -1.98
CA LEU A 97 14.09 -18.00 -3.34
C LEU A 97 15.06 -18.96 -4.01
N LEU A 98 16.37 -18.78 -3.82
CA LEU A 98 17.39 -19.68 -4.36
C LEU A 98 17.28 -21.09 -3.73
N SER A 99 17.08 -21.18 -2.41
CA SER A 99 16.91 -22.43 -1.70
C SER A 99 15.65 -23.18 -2.18
N ARG A 100 14.53 -22.48 -2.35
CA ARG A 100 13.29 -23.06 -2.90
C ARG A 100 13.44 -23.53 -4.35
N ARG A 101 14.13 -22.77 -5.22
CA ARG A 101 14.39 -23.20 -6.59
C ARG A 101 15.20 -24.48 -6.67
N ARG A 102 16.19 -24.65 -5.78
CA ARG A 102 16.98 -25.89 -5.67
C ARG A 102 16.12 -27.08 -5.20
N ALA A 103 15.19 -26.85 -4.26
CA ALA A 103 14.29 -27.89 -3.74
C ALA A 103 13.22 -28.31 -4.79
N ILE A 104 12.66 -27.37 -5.55
CA ILE A 104 11.61 -27.62 -6.55
C ILE A 104 12.18 -28.30 -7.83
N GLY A 105 13.47 -28.09 -8.13
CA GLY A 105 14.13 -28.77 -9.26
C GLY A 105 14.08 -30.29 -9.20
N HIS A 106 13.69 -30.89 -8.06
CA HIS A 106 13.57 -32.33 -7.84
C HIS A 106 12.13 -32.84 -7.66
N ALA A 107 11.11 -31.97 -7.65
CA ALA A 107 9.73 -32.35 -7.32
C ALA A 107 8.65 -31.55 -8.05
N ALA A 108 8.83 -31.23 -9.32
CA ALA A 108 7.78 -30.62 -10.12
C ALA A 108 6.81 -31.68 -10.64
N ALA A 109 5.79 -32.03 -9.83
CA ALA A 109 4.60 -32.67 -10.39
C ALA A 109 3.88 -31.64 -11.29
N PRO A 110 3.49 -31.99 -12.53
CA PRO A 110 2.76 -31.09 -13.40
C PRO A 110 1.38 -30.84 -12.80
N HIS A 111 1.19 -29.65 -12.22
CA HIS A 111 -0.16 -29.21 -11.91
C HIS A 111 -0.92 -29.08 -13.23
N ALA A 112 -2.09 -29.72 -13.33
CA ALA A 112 -2.95 -29.61 -14.50
C ALA A 112 -3.20 -28.12 -14.77
N ALA A 113 -2.66 -27.61 -15.88
CA ALA A 113 -2.79 -26.21 -16.23
C ALA A 113 -4.27 -25.92 -16.52
N LEU A 114 -4.83 -24.97 -15.78
CA LEU A 114 -6.20 -24.48 -16.03
C LEU A 114 -6.28 -23.94 -17.47
N PRO A 115 -7.41 -24.11 -18.17
CA PRO A 115 -7.61 -23.55 -19.51
C PRO A 115 -7.32 -22.04 -19.49
N ARG A 116 -6.51 -21.57 -20.43
CA ARG A 116 -6.08 -20.17 -20.55
C ARG A 116 -7.26 -19.18 -20.46
N GLN A 117 -8.40 -19.56 -21.05
CA GLN A 117 -9.62 -18.75 -21.03
C GLN A 117 -10.18 -18.55 -19.60
N LYS A 118 -10.19 -19.60 -18.77
CA LYS A 118 -10.64 -19.50 -17.37
C LYS A 118 -9.70 -18.63 -16.55
N VAL A 119 -8.39 -18.74 -16.78
CA VAL A 119 -7.37 -17.90 -16.12
C VAL A 119 -7.55 -16.43 -16.52
N MET A 120 -7.73 -16.14 -17.81
CA MET A 120 -7.96 -14.77 -18.31
C MET A 120 -9.25 -14.17 -17.74
N MET A 121 -10.34 -14.95 -17.68
CA MET A 121 -11.60 -14.50 -17.09
C MET A 121 -11.44 -14.21 -15.58
N ALA A 122 -10.78 -15.07 -14.85
CA ALA A 122 -10.52 -14.87 -13.41
C ALA A 122 -9.69 -13.59 -13.17
N ILE A 123 -8.64 -13.36 -13.97
CA ILE A 123 -7.82 -12.15 -13.90
C ILE A 123 -8.65 -10.91 -14.23
N ALA A 124 -9.50 -10.96 -15.25
CA ALA A 124 -10.36 -9.85 -15.65
C ALA A 124 -11.35 -9.49 -14.51
N VAL A 125 -12.01 -10.49 -13.93
CA VAL A 125 -12.96 -10.29 -12.80
C VAL A 125 -12.23 -9.70 -11.60
N LEU A 126 -11.08 -10.25 -11.22
CA LEU A 126 -10.27 -9.71 -10.12
C LEU A 126 -9.81 -8.28 -10.42
N GLY A 127 -9.40 -8.00 -11.66
CA GLY A 127 -9.03 -6.65 -12.09
C GLY A 127 -10.16 -5.65 -11.92
N ILE A 128 -11.37 -5.99 -12.37
CA ILE A 128 -12.56 -5.14 -12.23
C ILE A 128 -12.88 -4.88 -10.74
N LEU A 129 -12.85 -5.92 -9.91
CA LEU A 129 -13.11 -5.78 -8.47
C LEU A 129 -12.08 -4.88 -7.77
N VAL A 130 -10.81 -5.07 -8.07
CA VAL A 130 -9.73 -4.23 -7.53
C VAL A 130 -9.88 -2.79 -8.01
N PHE A 131 -10.14 -2.57 -9.29
CA PHE A 131 -10.35 -1.26 -9.87
C PHE A 131 -11.54 -0.53 -9.24
N SER A 132 -12.69 -1.21 -9.08
CA SER A 132 -13.89 -0.69 -8.41
C SER A 132 -13.59 -0.25 -6.98
N LYS A 133 -12.86 -1.09 -6.21
CA LYS A 133 -12.43 -0.75 -4.84
C LYS A 133 -11.57 0.52 -4.82
N TYR A 134 -10.60 0.62 -5.73
CA TYR A 134 -9.68 1.77 -5.75
C TYR A 134 -10.37 3.07 -6.18
N ILE A 135 -11.30 3.03 -7.13
CA ILE A 135 -12.12 4.21 -7.51
C ILE A 135 -12.90 4.70 -6.28
N TYR A 136 -13.59 3.79 -5.59
CA TYR A 136 -14.37 4.14 -4.41
C TYR A 136 -13.49 4.77 -3.32
N MET A 137 -12.36 4.14 -3.00
CA MET A 137 -11.43 4.65 -1.99
C MET A 137 -10.82 5.98 -2.39
N ALA A 138 -10.41 6.15 -3.65
CA ALA A 138 -9.84 7.40 -4.14
C ALA A 138 -10.87 8.55 -4.09
N SER A 139 -12.12 8.28 -4.48
CA SER A 139 -13.20 9.26 -4.37
C SER A 139 -13.43 9.69 -2.93
N LEU A 140 -13.56 8.74 -2.01
CA LEU A 140 -13.76 9.05 -0.61
C LEU A 140 -12.58 9.84 -0.03
N THR A 141 -11.36 9.37 -0.21
CA THR A 141 -10.18 10.05 0.37
C THR A 141 -9.97 11.46 -0.20
N SER A 142 -10.30 11.67 -1.48
CA SER A 142 -10.13 12.98 -2.12
C SER A 142 -11.22 13.98 -1.72
N TYR A 143 -12.48 13.54 -1.62
CA TYR A 143 -13.61 14.46 -1.40
C TYR A 143 -14.06 14.54 0.05
N TYR A 144 -13.71 13.58 0.90
CA TYR A 144 -14.18 13.49 2.28
C TYR A 144 -13.82 14.73 3.11
N THR A 145 -12.59 15.18 3.02
CA THR A 145 -12.11 16.38 3.71
C THR A 145 -12.86 17.62 3.28
N PHE A 146 -13.06 17.82 1.98
CA PHE A 146 -13.82 18.94 1.44
C PHE A 146 -15.29 18.89 1.86
N TYR A 147 -15.90 17.72 1.83
CA TYR A 147 -17.28 17.52 2.27
C TYR A 147 -17.46 17.89 3.74
N LEU A 148 -16.55 17.46 4.60
CA LEU A 148 -16.60 17.77 6.04
C LEU A 148 -16.47 19.29 6.29
N MET A 149 -15.55 19.95 5.62
CA MET A 149 -15.38 21.40 5.74
C MET A 149 -16.61 22.18 5.24
N GLN A 150 -17.17 21.78 4.09
CA GLN A 150 -18.31 22.48 3.49
C GLN A 150 -19.62 22.24 4.21
N SER A 151 -19.89 20.99 4.62
CA SER A 151 -21.21 20.61 5.20
C SER A 151 -21.28 20.82 6.70
N PHE A 152 -20.17 20.73 7.42
CA PHE A 152 -20.09 20.80 8.87
C PHE A 152 -19.27 21.98 9.40
N GLY A 153 -18.67 22.76 8.53
CA GLY A 153 -17.86 23.92 8.94
C GLY A 153 -16.59 23.58 9.71
N LEU A 154 -16.09 22.33 9.57
CA LEU A 154 -14.92 21.86 10.29
C LEU A 154 -13.64 22.53 9.78
N THR A 155 -12.67 22.68 10.67
CA THR A 155 -11.32 23.09 10.29
C THR A 155 -10.60 22.00 9.48
N ILE A 156 -9.58 22.40 8.74
CA ILE A 156 -8.76 21.45 7.98
C ILE A 156 -8.17 20.36 8.92
N GLN A 157 -7.76 20.78 10.11
CA GLN A 157 -7.17 19.85 11.10
C GLN A 157 -8.17 18.80 11.58
N GLU A 158 -9.38 19.22 11.92
CA GLU A 158 -10.46 18.31 12.33
C GLU A 158 -10.84 17.36 11.19
N ALA A 159 -10.99 17.87 9.97
CA ALA A 159 -11.30 17.04 8.81
C ALA A 159 -10.24 15.98 8.53
N GLN A 160 -8.95 16.28 8.76
CA GLN A 160 -7.87 15.30 8.64
C GLN A 160 -7.93 14.22 9.74
N VAL A 161 -8.32 14.57 10.96
CA VAL A 161 -8.54 13.59 12.05
C VAL A 161 -9.68 12.64 11.70
N TYR A 162 -10.79 13.15 11.18
CA TYR A 162 -11.89 12.28 10.70
C TYR A 162 -11.48 11.38 9.55
N LEU A 163 -10.67 11.88 8.63
CA LEU A 163 -10.11 11.05 7.55
C LEU A 163 -9.20 9.95 8.10
N PHE A 164 -8.38 10.25 9.10
CA PHE A 164 -7.59 9.24 9.83
C PHE A 164 -8.48 8.16 10.45
N LEU A 165 -9.56 8.55 11.15
CA LEU A 165 -10.49 7.60 11.75
C LEU A 165 -11.15 6.69 10.71
N PHE A 166 -11.56 7.25 9.58
CA PHE A 166 -12.12 6.49 8.46
C PHE A 166 -11.13 5.46 7.92
N LEU A 167 -9.92 5.89 7.59
CA LEU A 167 -8.87 5.00 7.06
C LEU A 167 -8.39 3.99 8.11
N GLY A 168 -8.38 4.38 9.38
CA GLY A 168 -8.10 3.49 10.51
C GLY A 168 -9.13 2.37 10.63
N ALA A 169 -10.41 2.71 10.48
CA ALA A 169 -11.48 1.70 10.45
C ALA A 169 -11.33 0.71 9.28
N VAL A 170 -10.89 1.19 8.10
CA VAL A 170 -10.56 0.32 6.96
C VAL A 170 -9.40 -0.62 7.31
N ALA A 171 -8.36 -0.13 8.00
CA ALA A 171 -7.23 -0.96 8.44
C ALA A 171 -7.68 -2.05 9.42
N VAL A 172 -8.49 -1.69 10.43
CA VAL A 172 -9.07 -2.65 11.39
C VAL A 172 -9.94 -3.68 10.69
N GLY A 173 -10.82 -3.25 9.78
CA GLY A 173 -11.64 -4.15 8.97
C GLY A 173 -10.83 -5.16 8.16
N THR A 174 -9.66 -4.77 7.67
CA THR A 174 -8.74 -5.67 6.96
C THR A 174 -8.16 -6.75 7.88
N VAL A 175 -7.89 -6.42 9.15
CA VAL A 175 -7.42 -7.41 10.16
C VAL A 175 -8.51 -8.45 10.44
N VAL A 176 -9.73 -7.98 10.70
CA VAL A 176 -10.85 -8.84 11.09
C VAL A 176 -11.32 -9.73 9.93
N GLY A 177 -11.26 -9.20 8.70
CA GLY A 177 -11.70 -9.92 7.50
C GLY A 177 -10.61 -10.78 6.82
N GLY A 178 -9.39 -10.80 7.36
CA GLY A 178 -8.25 -11.47 6.73
C GLY A 178 -8.01 -12.94 7.09
N PRO A 179 -8.34 -13.44 8.27
CA PRO A 179 -8.36 -14.87 8.57
C PRO A 179 -9.54 -15.56 7.94
#